data_d7ab6ab5d7767fbd7847d6e4507ad980
#
_entry.id   d7ab6ab5d7767fbd7847d6e4507ad980
#
_cell.length_a   1.000
_cell.length_b   1.000
_cell.length_c   1.000
_cell.angle_alpha   90.00
_cell.angle_beta   90.00
_cell.angle_gamma   90.00
#
_symmetry.space_group_name_H-M   'P 1'
#
loop_
_entity.id
_entity.type
_entity.pdbx_description
1 polymer ?
#
loop_
_entity_poly.entity_id
_entity_poly.type
_entity_poly.pdbx_seq_one_letter_code
_entity_poly.pdbx_strand_id
1 'polypeptide(L)'
;VKPTDNLVMIDDSIVRGTTLRQSIIRILDRLDPKKIVIVSSAPQIRYPDCYGIDMSKIGNFIAFNATVALLKDSKQEHILTEAYNKCKAQENLPKEEMTNCVKDIYKPFSTDEISKKISDLLTPEGTNAEVEIIYQSISDLHASCPNHQGDWYFTGDYPTPGGNKVVNKAFINYIEGKNERAY
;
A
#
# COMPACT_ATOMS: atom_id res chain seq x y z
N VAL A 1 11.79 -24.21 -16.75
CA VAL A 1 12.53 -23.23 -15.94
C VAL A 1 13.80 -23.89 -15.49
N LYS A 2 14.91 -23.17 -15.47
CA LYS A 2 16.20 -23.62 -14.99
C LYS A 2 16.54 -22.89 -13.69
N PRO A 3 17.38 -23.47 -12.81
CA PRO A 3 17.81 -22.81 -11.57
C PRO A 3 18.58 -21.49 -11.77
N THR A 4 18.93 -21.16 -13.01
CA THR A 4 19.58 -19.91 -13.39
C THR A 4 18.60 -18.84 -13.91
N ASP A 5 17.34 -19.21 -14.16
CA ASP A 5 16.36 -18.33 -14.78
C ASP A 5 15.77 -17.35 -13.77
N ASN A 6 15.48 -16.14 -14.24
CA ASN A 6 14.66 -15.19 -13.53
C ASN A 6 13.25 -15.20 -14.14
N LEU A 7 12.26 -15.52 -13.32
CA LEU A 7 10.86 -15.47 -13.74
C LEU A 7 10.31 -14.05 -13.50
N VAL A 8 9.66 -13.51 -14.52
CA VAL A 8 8.97 -12.22 -14.40
C VAL A 8 7.48 -12.46 -14.55
N MET A 9 6.70 -12.00 -13.59
CA MET A 9 5.25 -12.01 -13.62
C MET A 9 4.75 -10.56 -13.58
N ILE A 10 3.78 -10.23 -14.43
CA ILE A 10 3.14 -8.92 -14.44
C ILE A 10 1.74 -9.05 -13.85
N ASP A 11 1.41 -8.16 -12.92
CA ASP A 11 0.11 -8.02 -12.28
C ASP A 11 -0.42 -6.61 -12.53
N ASP A 12 -1.73 -6.42 -12.55
CA ASP A 12 -2.35 -5.11 -12.75
C ASP A 12 -2.19 -4.22 -11.52
N SER A 13 -2.42 -4.77 -10.33
CA SER A 13 -2.24 -4.05 -9.07
C SER A 13 -2.13 -4.97 -7.86
N ILE A 14 -1.35 -4.56 -6.87
CA ILE A 14 -1.18 -5.30 -5.63
C ILE A 14 -1.81 -4.50 -4.48
N VAL A 15 -3.00 -4.92 -4.05
CA VAL A 15 -3.71 -4.30 -2.92
C VAL A 15 -3.36 -4.99 -1.60
N ARG A 16 -3.74 -6.25 -1.47
CA ARG A 16 -3.56 -7.06 -0.24
C ARG A 16 -2.39 -8.01 -0.32
N GLY A 17 -2.01 -8.42 -1.52
CA GLY A 17 -0.97 -9.40 -1.77
C GLY A 17 -1.30 -10.83 -1.32
N THR A 18 -2.52 -11.11 -0.88
CA THR A 18 -2.91 -12.42 -0.32
C THR A 18 -2.72 -13.55 -1.33
N THR A 19 -3.20 -13.37 -2.57
CA THR A 19 -3.06 -14.35 -3.64
C THR A 19 -1.60 -14.59 -4.02
N LEU A 20 -0.80 -13.51 -4.06
CA LEU A 20 0.64 -13.61 -4.32
C LEU A 20 1.32 -14.48 -3.26
N ARG A 21 1.11 -14.18 -1.99
CA ARG A 21 1.73 -14.89 -0.87
C ARG A 21 1.25 -16.34 -0.74
N GLN A 22 -0.06 -16.56 -0.81
CA GLN A 22 -0.63 -17.89 -0.53
C GLN A 22 -0.48 -18.88 -1.68
N SER A 23 -0.46 -18.40 -2.93
CA SER A 23 -0.52 -19.24 -4.11
C SER A 23 0.60 -18.98 -5.10
N ILE A 24 0.67 -17.78 -5.68
CA ILE A 24 1.48 -17.51 -6.87
C ILE A 24 2.97 -17.71 -6.60
N ILE A 25 3.52 -17.06 -5.57
CA ILE A 25 4.95 -17.18 -5.23
C ILE A 25 5.30 -18.67 -4.96
N ARG A 26 4.46 -19.39 -4.23
CA ARG A 26 4.66 -20.80 -3.92
C ARG A 26 4.64 -21.69 -5.17
N ILE A 27 3.77 -21.39 -6.15
CA ILE A 27 3.70 -22.14 -7.41
C ILE A 27 4.94 -21.87 -8.26
N LEU A 28 5.36 -20.60 -8.35
CA LEU A 28 6.55 -20.22 -9.11
C LEU A 28 7.83 -20.76 -8.49
N ASP A 29 7.94 -20.76 -7.17
CA ASP A 29 9.10 -21.30 -6.44
C ASP A 29 9.31 -22.81 -6.68
N ARG A 30 8.22 -23.59 -6.87
CA ARG A 30 8.31 -25.01 -7.22
C ARG A 30 8.97 -25.28 -8.58
N LEU A 31 9.08 -24.27 -9.43
CA LEU A 31 9.78 -24.36 -10.70
C LEU A 31 11.30 -24.20 -10.54
N ASP A 32 11.76 -23.97 -9.31
CA ASP A 32 13.15 -23.82 -8.93
C ASP A 32 13.90 -22.72 -9.73
N PRO A 33 13.34 -21.50 -9.85
CA PRO A 33 14.04 -20.39 -10.49
C PRO A 33 15.06 -19.77 -9.53
N LYS A 34 16.05 -19.05 -10.09
CA LYS A 34 16.96 -18.22 -9.30
C LYS A 34 16.22 -17.08 -8.61
N LYS A 35 15.31 -16.42 -9.34
CA LYS A 35 14.61 -15.22 -8.89
C LYS A 35 13.19 -15.16 -9.45
N ILE A 36 12.28 -14.65 -8.64
CA ILE A 36 10.90 -14.31 -9.01
C ILE A 36 10.74 -12.79 -8.91
N VAL A 37 10.50 -12.13 -10.04
CA VAL A 37 10.23 -10.69 -10.11
C VAL A 37 8.75 -10.49 -10.40
N ILE A 38 8.06 -9.83 -9.50
CA ILE A 38 6.65 -9.47 -9.65
C ILE A 38 6.58 -7.99 -9.99
N VAL A 39 6.03 -7.66 -11.16
CA VAL A 39 5.89 -6.29 -11.63
C VAL A 39 4.44 -5.88 -11.53
N SER A 40 4.14 -4.87 -10.71
CA SER A 40 2.83 -4.24 -10.66
C SER A 40 2.77 -3.10 -11.68
N SER A 41 1.81 -3.14 -12.59
CA SER A 41 1.58 -2.05 -13.56
C SER A 41 0.88 -0.83 -12.95
N ALA A 42 0.48 -0.92 -11.68
CA ALA A 42 0.05 0.23 -10.88
C ALA A 42 1.09 0.58 -9.81
N PRO A 43 1.18 1.86 -9.39
CA PRO A 43 1.93 2.24 -8.20
C PRO A 43 1.39 1.58 -6.92
N GLN A 44 2.11 1.71 -5.82
CA GLN A 44 1.66 1.22 -4.52
C GLN A 44 0.31 1.84 -4.14
N ILE A 45 -0.70 1.00 -3.91
CA ILE A 45 -2.00 1.45 -3.41
C ILE A 45 -1.87 1.69 -1.91
N ARG A 46 -1.89 2.97 -1.55
CA ARG A 46 -1.63 3.46 -0.18
C ARG A 46 -2.88 3.95 0.54
N TYR A 47 -3.89 4.41 -0.22
CA TYR A 47 -5.04 5.11 0.32
C TYR A 47 -6.35 4.45 -0.08
N PRO A 48 -7.36 4.46 0.84
CA PRO A 48 -8.66 3.88 0.57
C PRO A 48 -9.40 4.57 -0.58
N ASP A 49 -10.32 3.82 -1.19
CA ASP A 49 -11.31 4.39 -2.08
C ASP A 49 -12.41 5.12 -1.28
N CYS A 50 -12.74 6.34 -1.71
CA CYS A 50 -13.85 7.09 -1.14
C CYS A 50 -15.22 6.70 -1.74
N TYR A 51 -15.24 5.91 -2.80
CA TYR A 51 -16.46 5.50 -3.50
C TYR A 51 -16.71 3.98 -3.46
N GLY A 52 -15.65 3.19 -3.24
CA GLY A 52 -15.68 1.74 -3.36
C GLY A 52 -16.01 1.01 -2.06
N ILE A 53 -16.47 -0.22 -2.22
CA ILE A 53 -16.82 -1.10 -1.11
C ILE A 53 -15.59 -1.91 -0.66
N ASP A 54 -14.76 -2.34 -1.61
CA ASP A 54 -13.70 -3.32 -1.35
C ASP A 54 -12.40 -2.72 -0.84
N MET A 55 -12.18 -1.41 -1.05
CA MET A 55 -10.95 -0.70 -0.68
C MET A 55 -11.18 0.34 0.42
N SER A 56 -12.02 0.03 1.40
CA SER A 56 -12.41 0.96 2.47
C SER A 56 -11.60 0.81 3.76
N LYS A 57 -10.87 -0.31 3.92
CA LYS A 57 -10.12 -0.61 5.16
C LYS A 57 -8.63 -0.54 4.89
N ILE A 58 -7.99 0.52 5.37
CA ILE A 58 -6.57 0.77 5.14
C ILE A 58 -5.66 -0.37 5.66
N GLY A 59 -6.05 -1.02 6.76
CA GLY A 59 -5.32 -2.16 7.33
C GLY A 59 -5.24 -3.40 6.42
N ASN A 60 -6.03 -3.44 5.34
CA ASN A 60 -5.96 -4.51 4.34
C ASN A 60 -4.88 -4.25 3.27
N PHE A 61 -4.32 -3.05 3.19
CA PHE A 61 -3.35 -2.71 2.16
C PHE A 61 -1.96 -3.16 2.53
N ILE A 62 -1.31 -3.89 1.62
CA ILE A 62 0.05 -4.37 1.87
C ILE A 62 1.05 -3.22 2.01
N ALA A 63 0.88 -2.14 1.24
CA ALA A 63 1.74 -0.95 1.34
C ALA A 63 1.60 -0.25 2.71
N PHE A 64 0.39 -0.18 3.26
CA PHE A 64 0.16 0.33 4.60
C PHE A 64 0.82 -0.57 5.67
N ASN A 65 0.60 -1.87 5.59
CA ASN A 65 1.18 -2.82 6.54
C ASN A 65 2.70 -2.83 6.49
N ALA A 66 3.30 -2.72 5.30
CA ALA A 66 4.75 -2.59 5.12
C ALA A 66 5.27 -1.30 5.78
N THR A 67 4.58 -0.18 5.59
CA THR A 67 4.96 1.10 6.21
C THR A 67 4.86 1.05 7.74
N VAL A 68 3.80 0.45 8.28
CA VAL A 68 3.67 0.25 9.74
C VAL A 68 4.80 -0.64 10.27
N ALA A 69 5.18 -1.70 9.54
CA ALA A 69 6.30 -2.54 9.91
C ALA A 69 7.64 -1.78 9.89
N LEU A 70 7.89 -0.97 8.86
CA LEU A 70 9.08 -0.12 8.78
C LEU A 70 9.16 0.90 9.91
N LEU A 71 8.03 1.53 10.28
CA LEU A 71 7.98 2.44 11.44
C LEU A 71 8.34 1.74 12.74
N LYS A 72 7.92 0.49 12.93
CA LYS A 72 8.29 -0.34 14.08
C LYS A 72 9.78 -0.70 14.07
N ASP A 73 10.27 -1.19 12.93
CA ASP A 73 11.67 -1.59 12.78
C ASP A 73 12.64 -0.42 13.03
N SER A 74 12.24 0.79 12.61
CA SER A 74 13.01 2.03 12.79
C SER A 74 12.73 2.76 14.11
N LYS A 75 11.88 2.21 15.00
CA LYS A 75 11.47 2.83 16.28
C LYS A 75 10.81 4.21 16.12
N GLN A 76 10.06 4.40 15.04
CA GLN A 76 9.35 5.63 14.69
C GLN A 76 7.83 5.51 14.86
N GLU A 77 7.34 4.61 15.72
CA GLU A 77 5.91 4.37 15.94
C GLU A 77 5.15 5.61 16.45
N HIS A 78 5.87 6.57 17.05
CA HIS A 78 5.29 7.84 17.47
C HIS A 78 4.59 8.57 16.31
N ILE A 79 5.04 8.38 15.05
CA ILE A 79 4.43 8.96 13.86
C ILE A 79 2.99 8.46 13.67
N LEU A 80 2.70 7.19 13.99
CA LEU A 80 1.33 6.66 13.96
C LEU A 80 0.44 7.38 14.97
N THR A 81 0.96 7.62 16.18
CA THR A 81 0.24 8.33 17.24
C THR A 81 0.00 9.80 16.86
N GLU A 82 1.01 10.46 16.29
CA GLU A 82 0.88 11.85 15.83
C GLU A 82 -0.14 11.98 14.70
N ALA A 83 -0.08 11.09 13.69
CA ALA A 83 -1.04 11.06 12.59
C ALA A 83 -2.47 10.79 13.12
N TYR A 84 -2.62 9.85 14.07
CA TYR A 84 -3.90 9.58 14.71
C TYR A 84 -4.46 10.80 15.42
N ASN A 85 -3.65 11.49 16.22
CA ASN A 85 -4.07 12.71 16.93
C ASN A 85 -4.50 13.83 15.96
N LYS A 86 -3.77 14.00 14.84
CA LYS A 86 -4.14 14.92 13.76
C LYS A 86 -5.47 14.55 13.12
N CYS A 87 -5.69 13.25 12.82
CA CYS A 87 -6.97 12.78 12.29
C CYS A 87 -8.13 13.04 13.29
N LYS A 88 -7.91 12.74 14.56
CA LYS A 88 -8.92 12.97 15.62
C LYS A 88 -9.27 14.45 15.78
N ALA A 89 -8.29 15.32 15.73
CA ALA A 89 -8.51 16.76 15.83
C ALA A 89 -9.39 17.30 14.68
N GLN A 90 -9.40 16.62 13.55
CA GLN A 90 -10.20 17.03 12.38
C GLN A 90 -11.60 16.40 12.34
N GLU A 91 -11.96 15.44 13.21
CA GLU A 91 -13.26 14.71 13.12
C GLU A 91 -14.48 15.63 13.10
N ASN A 92 -14.41 16.79 13.76
CA ASN A 92 -15.53 17.74 13.84
C ASN A 92 -15.36 18.96 12.93
N LEU A 93 -14.32 19.01 12.10
CA LEU A 93 -14.14 20.08 11.13
C LEU A 93 -15.12 19.94 9.95
N PRO A 94 -15.50 21.03 9.30
CA PRO A 94 -16.11 20.97 7.99
C PRO A 94 -15.21 20.15 7.05
N LYS A 95 -15.81 19.31 6.23
CA LYS A 95 -15.04 18.39 5.33
C LYS A 95 -14.12 19.16 4.37
N GLU A 96 -14.47 20.40 4.04
CA GLU A 96 -13.72 21.29 3.18
C GLU A 96 -12.39 21.75 3.81
N GLU A 97 -12.30 21.71 5.14
CA GLU A 97 -11.10 22.08 5.90
C GLU A 97 -10.23 20.85 6.26
N MET A 98 -10.73 19.66 6.00
CA MET A 98 -10.01 18.42 6.30
C MET A 98 -8.86 18.19 5.33
N THR A 99 -7.72 17.78 5.85
CA THR A 99 -6.54 17.35 5.08
C THR A 99 -6.27 15.86 5.32
N ASN A 100 -5.61 15.21 4.38
CA ASN A 100 -5.19 13.81 4.53
C ASN A 100 -3.97 13.71 5.45
N CYS A 101 -4.21 13.49 6.75
CA CYS A 101 -3.15 13.33 7.75
C CYS A 101 -2.40 11.99 7.64
N VAL A 102 -2.98 11.01 6.96
CA VAL A 102 -2.38 9.68 6.78
C VAL A 102 -1.15 9.72 5.89
N LYS A 103 -0.99 10.76 5.07
CA LYS A 103 0.24 10.96 4.29
C LYS A 103 1.51 11.00 5.15
N ASP A 104 1.40 11.48 6.38
CA ASP A 104 2.55 11.64 7.27
C ASP A 104 3.24 10.31 7.59
N ILE A 105 2.50 9.19 7.64
CA ILE A 105 3.08 7.88 7.94
C ILE A 105 4.03 7.35 6.86
N TYR A 106 3.85 7.79 5.61
CA TYR A 106 4.67 7.35 4.47
C TYR A 106 5.92 8.22 4.25
N LYS A 107 5.95 9.45 4.81
CA LYS A 107 7.02 10.43 4.59
C LYS A 107 8.44 9.95 4.96
N PRO A 108 8.62 9.14 6.02
CA PRO A 108 9.96 8.70 6.42
C PRO A 108 10.65 7.76 5.42
N PHE A 109 9.88 7.15 4.52
CA PHE A 109 10.38 6.08 3.67
C PHE A 109 10.19 6.38 2.19
N SER A 110 11.19 5.99 1.40
CA SER A 110 11.09 5.98 -0.06
C SER A 110 10.13 4.88 -0.55
N THR A 111 9.67 5.01 -1.79
CA THR A 111 8.87 3.98 -2.45
C THR A 111 9.61 2.64 -2.51
N ASP A 112 10.93 2.68 -2.74
CA ASP A 112 11.77 1.47 -2.84
C ASP A 112 11.90 0.75 -1.50
N GLU A 113 12.06 1.48 -0.39
CA GLU A 113 12.08 0.88 0.95
C GLU A 113 10.75 0.19 1.27
N ILE A 114 9.63 0.83 0.93
CA ILE A 114 8.30 0.23 1.11
C ILE A 114 8.15 -0.99 0.21
N SER A 115 8.56 -0.93 -1.08
CA SER A 115 8.51 -2.06 -2.02
C SER A 115 9.32 -3.25 -1.52
N LYS A 116 10.52 -3.00 -1.01
CA LYS A 116 11.36 -4.04 -0.41
C LYS A 116 10.68 -4.69 0.79
N LYS A 117 10.09 -3.88 1.68
CA LYS A 117 9.35 -4.40 2.83
C LYS A 117 8.11 -5.20 2.43
N ILE A 118 7.41 -4.78 1.36
CA ILE A 118 6.30 -5.55 0.79
C ILE A 118 6.80 -6.90 0.29
N SER A 119 7.92 -6.93 -0.43
CA SER A 119 8.55 -8.17 -0.90
C SER A 119 8.84 -9.12 0.26
N ASP A 120 9.44 -8.61 1.35
CA ASP A 120 9.72 -9.41 2.55
C ASP A 120 8.44 -9.98 3.17
N LEU A 121 7.38 -9.17 3.28
CA LEU A 121 6.10 -9.59 3.88
C LEU A 121 5.33 -10.59 3.02
N LEU A 122 5.46 -10.51 1.70
CA LEU A 122 4.76 -11.39 0.77
C LEU A 122 5.52 -12.68 0.47
N THR A 123 6.82 -12.73 0.72
CA THR A 123 7.61 -13.94 0.53
C THR A 123 7.25 -14.97 1.59
N PRO A 124 6.71 -16.14 1.19
CA PRO A 124 6.39 -17.20 2.14
C PRO A 124 7.65 -17.75 2.80
N GLU A 125 7.52 -18.20 4.02
CA GLU A 125 8.59 -18.94 4.68
C GLU A 125 8.92 -20.24 3.90
N GLY A 126 10.21 -20.52 3.75
CA GLY A 126 10.70 -21.67 3.01
C GLY A 126 10.76 -21.45 1.48
N THR A 127 10.56 -20.24 0.97
CA THR A 127 10.80 -19.91 -0.44
C THR A 127 12.31 -19.94 -0.71
N ASN A 128 12.72 -20.68 -1.77
CA ASN A 128 14.12 -20.80 -2.17
C ASN A 128 14.57 -19.68 -3.10
N ALA A 129 13.68 -19.24 -4.00
CA ALA A 129 13.97 -18.18 -4.94
C ALA A 129 14.05 -16.81 -4.25
N GLU A 130 14.93 -15.93 -4.74
CA GLU A 130 14.87 -14.51 -4.40
C GLU A 130 13.58 -13.91 -4.94
N VAL A 131 12.81 -13.20 -4.10
CA VAL A 131 11.56 -12.54 -4.51
C VAL A 131 11.75 -11.03 -4.51
N GLU A 132 11.43 -10.39 -5.63
CA GLU A 132 11.44 -8.94 -5.79
C GLU A 132 10.10 -8.45 -6.31
N ILE A 133 9.61 -7.35 -5.76
CA ILE A 133 8.38 -6.69 -6.23
C ILE A 133 8.73 -5.29 -6.72
N ILE A 134 8.40 -5.01 -7.97
CA ILE A 134 8.63 -3.73 -8.64
C ILE A 134 7.28 -3.08 -8.91
N TYR A 135 7.13 -1.84 -8.51
CA TYR A 135 5.94 -1.04 -8.78
C TYR A 135 6.23 -0.01 -9.86
N GLN A 136 5.22 0.29 -10.67
CA GLN A 136 5.27 1.46 -11.55
C GLN A 136 5.42 2.74 -10.71
N SER A 137 6.19 3.70 -11.19
CA SER A 137 6.27 5.00 -10.57
C SER A 137 5.01 5.84 -10.88
N ILE A 138 4.64 6.76 -9.98
CA ILE A 138 3.52 7.68 -10.22
C ILE A 138 3.82 8.58 -11.44
N SER A 139 5.07 9.02 -11.59
CA SER A 139 5.49 9.85 -12.73
C SER A 139 5.34 9.15 -14.08
N ASP A 140 5.71 7.86 -14.15
CA ASP A 140 5.58 7.08 -15.38
C ASP A 140 4.12 6.73 -15.68
N LEU A 141 3.32 6.50 -14.62
CA LEU A 141 1.88 6.34 -14.80
C LEU A 141 1.25 7.60 -15.40
N HIS A 142 1.58 8.79 -14.88
CA HIS A 142 1.09 10.06 -15.43
C HIS A 142 1.56 10.28 -16.87
N ALA A 143 2.81 9.94 -17.19
CA ALA A 143 3.32 10.01 -18.55
C ALA A 143 2.58 9.07 -19.51
N SER A 144 2.22 7.88 -19.04
CA SER A 144 1.47 6.88 -19.81
C SER A 144 -0.02 7.20 -19.92
N CYS A 145 -0.58 7.90 -18.96
CA CYS A 145 -2.00 8.26 -18.88
C CYS A 145 -2.19 9.77 -18.67
N PRO A 146 -1.80 10.62 -19.64
CA PRO A 146 -1.76 12.09 -19.45
C PRO A 146 -3.13 12.72 -19.21
N ASN A 147 -4.21 12.03 -19.57
CA ASN A 147 -5.59 12.50 -19.41
C ASN A 147 -6.31 11.81 -18.23
N HIS A 148 -5.56 11.28 -17.22
CA HIS A 148 -6.17 10.63 -16.07
C HIS A 148 -7.07 11.59 -15.28
N GLN A 149 -8.09 11.03 -14.61
CA GLN A 149 -9.07 11.80 -13.84
C GLN A 149 -8.74 11.84 -12.34
N GLY A 150 -7.69 11.17 -11.91
CA GLY A 150 -7.23 11.13 -10.53
C GLY A 150 -6.25 9.99 -10.25
N ASP A 151 -5.54 10.13 -9.15
CA ASP A 151 -4.48 9.24 -8.71
C ASP A 151 -4.48 9.03 -7.19
N TRP A 152 -5.57 9.34 -6.52
CA TRP A 152 -5.69 9.40 -5.06
C TRP A 152 -5.35 8.10 -4.34
N TYR A 153 -5.48 6.94 -5.00
CA TYR A 153 -5.05 5.66 -4.43
C TYR A 153 -3.55 5.62 -4.11
N PHE A 154 -2.77 6.37 -4.88
CA PHE A 154 -1.31 6.39 -4.82
C PHE A 154 -0.78 7.62 -4.09
N THR A 155 -1.33 8.80 -4.40
CA THR A 155 -0.89 10.09 -3.88
C THR A 155 -1.59 10.52 -2.61
N GLY A 156 -2.83 10.04 -2.40
CA GLY A 156 -3.72 10.53 -1.35
C GLY A 156 -4.28 11.93 -1.60
N ASP A 157 -4.18 12.44 -2.85
CA ASP A 157 -4.73 13.71 -3.28
C ASP A 157 -6.16 13.49 -3.80
N TYR A 158 -7.10 13.46 -2.88
CA TYR A 158 -8.49 13.20 -3.20
C TYR A 158 -9.14 14.35 -3.96
N PRO A 159 -9.96 14.06 -4.99
CA PRO A 159 -10.62 15.09 -5.80
C PRO A 159 -11.74 15.80 -5.06
N THR A 160 -12.16 15.26 -3.92
CA THR A 160 -13.23 15.82 -3.09
C THR A 160 -12.85 15.87 -1.61
N PRO A 161 -13.34 16.86 -0.86
CA PRO A 161 -13.11 16.94 0.59
C PRO A 161 -13.56 15.68 1.34
N GLY A 162 -14.60 14.99 0.83
CA GLY A 162 -15.10 13.74 1.40
C GLY A 162 -14.05 12.63 1.42
N GLY A 163 -13.12 12.61 0.46
CA GLY A 163 -12.03 11.64 0.43
C GLY A 163 -11.07 11.80 1.60
N ASN A 164 -10.71 13.02 1.98
CA ASN A 164 -9.88 13.28 3.16
C ASN A 164 -10.57 12.80 4.45
N LYS A 165 -11.87 13.02 4.56
CA LYS A 165 -12.66 12.50 5.70
C LYS A 165 -12.60 10.98 5.77
N VAL A 166 -12.80 10.31 4.64
CA VAL A 166 -12.82 8.84 4.56
C VAL A 166 -11.46 8.25 4.94
N VAL A 167 -10.35 8.77 4.39
CA VAL A 167 -9.03 8.22 4.71
C VAL A 167 -8.65 8.44 6.17
N ASN A 168 -8.92 9.62 6.73
CA ASN A 168 -8.67 9.89 8.15
C ASN A 168 -9.50 8.95 9.04
N LYS A 169 -10.79 8.74 8.71
CA LYS A 169 -11.66 7.81 9.45
C LYS A 169 -11.21 6.37 9.32
N ALA A 170 -10.79 5.92 8.13
CA ALA A 170 -10.25 4.57 7.94
C ALA A 170 -9.02 4.32 8.82
N PHE A 171 -8.15 5.32 8.94
CA PHE A 171 -6.96 5.25 9.80
C PHE A 171 -7.32 5.25 11.29
N ILE A 172 -8.25 6.12 11.72
CA ILE A 172 -8.77 6.12 13.10
C ILE A 172 -9.34 4.73 13.44
N ASN A 173 -10.19 4.17 12.58
CA ASN A 173 -10.80 2.86 12.79
C ASN A 173 -9.72 1.77 12.91
N TYR A 174 -8.65 1.84 12.10
CA TYR A 174 -7.53 0.91 12.19
C TYR A 174 -6.83 0.99 13.55
N ILE A 175 -6.47 2.19 14.01
CA ILE A 175 -5.77 2.38 15.30
C ILE A 175 -6.66 1.96 16.48
N GLU A 176 -7.96 2.23 16.42
CA GLU A 176 -8.94 1.88 17.45
C GLU A 176 -9.40 0.39 17.37
N GLY A 177 -8.89 -0.39 16.42
CA GLY A 177 -9.26 -1.81 16.25
C GLY A 177 -10.71 -2.02 15.79
N LYS A 178 -11.34 -1.01 15.21
CA LYS A 178 -12.71 -1.07 14.71
C LYS A 178 -12.77 -1.69 13.32
N ASN A 179 -13.60 -2.72 13.16
CA ASN A 179 -13.80 -3.39 11.88
C ASN A 179 -14.96 -2.78 11.08
N GLU A 180 -15.00 -1.45 11.01
CA GLU A 180 -16.06 -0.69 10.36
C GLU A 180 -15.56 -0.05 9.06
N ARG A 181 -16.50 0.24 8.14
CA ARG A 181 -16.23 1.08 6.97
C ARG A 181 -16.13 2.54 7.37
N ALA A 182 -15.35 3.32 6.62
CA ALA A 182 -15.06 4.72 6.97
C ALA A 182 -16.06 5.75 6.41
N TYR A 183 -17.12 5.33 5.72
CA TYR A 183 -18.16 6.20 5.12
C TYR A 183 -19.55 5.86 5.61
#